data_1350ece47af134819d2a00c796587b32
#
_entry.id   1350ece47af134819d2a00c796587b32
#
_cell.length_a   1.000
_cell.length_b   1.000
_cell.length_c   1.000
_cell.angle_alpha   90.00
_cell.angle_beta   90.00
_cell.angle_gamma   90.00
#
_symmetry.space_group_name_H-M   'P 1'
#
loop_
_entity.id
_entity.type
_entity.pdbx_description
1 polymer ?
#
loop_
_entity_poly.entity_id
_entity_poly.type
_entity_poly.pdbx_seq_one_letter_code
_entity_poly.pdbx_strand_id
1 'polypeptide(L)'
;MNNQQETLNTLILSAAWRFNLADLAELYRRIGSATELIDHHNDIRSVCPDASPRLVEVLKDLSQAQRTAEEELAYCDQHNIRILTIDNEDYPRRLADTIDAPLALFYIGNGNLNERRTVNIVGTRRCTAYGKDVIARLVGQLHALCPDMMIFSGLAYGIDICAHRAALQNNMPTVGVLAHGLDTIYPSSHRHTAVEMIEHVGLLTEYFRHTQPVARNFIQRNRIVAGCADATILVESAAKGGGLITCNI
;
A
#
# COMPACT_ATOMS: atom_id res chain seq x y z
N MET A 1 -16.73 -20.02 3.35
CA MET A 1 -16.54 -19.12 4.52
C MET A 1 -17.12 -17.76 4.20
N ASN A 2 -17.64 -17.06 5.20
CA ASN A 2 -18.20 -15.73 4.96
C ASN A 2 -17.01 -14.77 4.71
N ASN A 3 -16.93 -14.16 3.54
CA ASN A 3 -15.84 -13.27 3.12
C ASN A 3 -15.59 -12.13 4.13
N GLN A 4 -16.65 -11.69 4.81
CA GLN A 4 -16.56 -10.62 5.81
C GLN A 4 -15.83 -11.04 7.09
N GLN A 5 -15.97 -12.30 7.54
CA GLN A 5 -15.25 -12.80 8.72
C GLN A 5 -13.74 -12.95 8.42
N GLU A 6 -13.40 -13.46 7.23
CA GLU A 6 -11.99 -13.56 6.82
C GLU A 6 -11.33 -12.17 6.74
N THR A 7 -12.04 -11.17 6.20
CA THR A 7 -11.57 -9.78 6.18
C THR A 7 -11.33 -9.24 7.60
N LEU A 8 -12.28 -9.44 8.51
CA LEU A 8 -12.13 -9.00 9.90
C LEU A 8 -10.92 -9.68 10.57
N ASN A 9 -10.77 -10.99 10.41
CA ASN A 9 -9.67 -11.74 10.99
C ASN A 9 -8.31 -11.34 10.39
N THR A 10 -8.27 -11.03 9.10
CA THR A 10 -7.08 -10.47 8.44
C THR A 10 -6.69 -9.10 9.03
N LEU A 11 -7.67 -8.24 9.30
CA LEU A 11 -7.43 -6.96 9.98
C LEU A 11 -6.95 -7.15 11.43
N ILE A 12 -7.51 -8.11 12.18
CA ILE A 12 -7.06 -8.44 13.54
C ILE A 12 -5.59 -8.84 13.52
N LEU A 13 -5.19 -9.76 12.65
CA LEU A 13 -3.78 -10.16 12.49
C LEU A 13 -2.88 -8.98 12.11
N SER A 14 -3.32 -8.16 11.16
CA SER A 14 -2.57 -6.96 10.72
C SER A 14 -2.42 -5.93 11.84
N ALA A 15 -3.41 -5.78 12.72
CA ALA A 15 -3.36 -4.88 13.86
C ALA A 15 -2.48 -5.41 15.00
N ALA A 16 -2.52 -6.73 15.24
CA ALA A 16 -1.75 -7.40 16.29
C ALA A 16 -0.25 -7.50 15.94
N TRP A 17 0.08 -7.80 14.66
CA TRP A 17 1.45 -8.05 14.22
C TRP A 17 2.08 -6.83 13.57
N ARG A 18 2.95 -6.12 14.31
CA ARG A 18 3.59 -4.88 13.85
C ARG A 18 5.12 -5.01 13.70
N PHE A 19 5.64 -6.24 13.67
CA PHE A 19 7.09 -6.46 13.78
C PHE A 19 7.74 -6.78 12.44
N ASN A 20 7.64 -8.00 12.00
CA ASN A 20 8.18 -8.46 10.72
C ASN A 20 7.03 -8.87 9.81
N LEU A 21 6.75 -8.08 8.78
CA LEU A 21 5.65 -8.33 7.86
C LEU A 21 5.91 -9.56 6.99
N ALA A 22 7.16 -9.87 6.71
CA ALA A 22 7.53 -11.08 5.96
C ALA A 22 7.12 -12.35 6.71
N ASP A 23 7.34 -12.40 8.03
CA ASP A 23 6.93 -13.56 8.85
C ASP A 23 5.40 -13.72 8.84
N LEU A 24 4.66 -12.62 8.88
CA LEU A 24 3.20 -12.65 8.85
C LEU A 24 2.69 -13.11 7.47
N ALA A 25 3.25 -12.58 6.40
CA ALA A 25 2.89 -12.95 5.04
C ALA A 25 3.21 -14.44 4.75
N GLU A 26 4.37 -14.92 5.22
CA GLU A 26 4.75 -16.33 5.10
C GLU A 26 3.79 -17.23 5.88
N LEU A 27 3.48 -16.86 7.12
CA LEU A 27 2.53 -17.61 7.96
C LEU A 27 1.16 -17.71 7.29
N TYR A 28 0.65 -16.57 6.78
CA TYR A 28 -0.62 -16.56 6.06
C TYR A 28 -0.60 -17.44 4.82
N ARG A 29 0.44 -17.35 3.97
CA ARG A 29 0.56 -18.20 2.76
C ARG A 29 0.62 -19.68 3.08
N ARG A 30 1.23 -20.05 4.20
CA ARG A 30 1.36 -21.44 4.62
C ARG A 30 0.06 -22.05 5.12
N ILE A 31 -0.77 -21.26 5.80
CA ILE A 31 -2.04 -21.70 6.37
C ILE A 31 -3.20 -21.43 5.42
N GLY A 32 -3.16 -20.31 4.69
CA GLY A 32 -4.14 -19.94 3.67
C GLY A 32 -5.41 -19.28 4.21
N SER A 33 -5.49 -19.00 5.53
CA SER A 33 -6.66 -18.38 6.15
C SER A 33 -6.29 -17.64 7.43
N ALA A 34 -6.73 -16.38 7.55
CA ALA A 34 -6.65 -15.62 8.78
C ALA A 34 -7.61 -16.17 9.83
N THR A 35 -8.75 -16.67 9.41
CA THR A 35 -9.76 -17.29 10.30
C THR A 35 -9.16 -18.51 10.99
N GLU A 36 -8.50 -19.39 10.27
CA GLU A 36 -7.85 -20.56 10.85
C GLU A 36 -6.77 -20.17 11.87
N LEU A 37 -5.98 -19.13 11.57
CA LEU A 37 -4.99 -18.59 12.51
C LEU A 37 -5.63 -18.05 13.80
N ILE A 38 -6.73 -17.32 13.67
CA ILE A 38 -7.46 -16.77 14.83
C ILE A 38 -8.15 -17.89 15.62
N ASP A 39 -8.75 -18.87 14.98
CA ASP A 39 -9.42 -20.00 15.66
C ASP A 39 -8.42 -20.81 16.49
N HIS A 40 -7.16 -20.91 16.04
CA HIS A 40 -6.09 -21.62 16.75
C HIS A 40 -5.19 -20.69 17.60
N HIS A 41 -5.62 -19.46 17.89
CA HIS A 41 -4.79 -18.49 18.63
C HIS A 41 -4.25 -19.00 19.98
N ASN A 42 -5.00 -19.86 20.67
CA ASN A 42 -4.58 -20.47 21.96
C ASN A 42 -3.65 -21.69 21.78
N ASP A 43 -3.69 -22.34 20.63
CA ASP A 43 -2.89 -23.50 20.29
C ASP A 43 -2.33 -23.41 18.87
N ILE A 44 -1.70 -22.29 18.56
CA ILE A 44 -1.17 -22.01 17.21
C ILE A 44 -0.16 -23.06 16.75
N ARG A 45 0.49 -23.78 17.67
CA ARG A 45 1.45 -24.82 17.32
C ARG A 45 0.79 -26.09 16.78
N SER A 46 -0.51 -26.26 16.89
CA SER A 46 -1.24 -27.34 16.24
C SER A 46 -1.28 -27.18 14.72
N VAL A 47 -1.35 -25.95 14.22
CA VAL A 47 -1.36 -25.58 12.79
C VAL A 47 -0.01 -25.04 12.31
N CYS A 48 0.81 -24.53 13.21
CA CYS A 48 2.15 -23.99 12.95
C CYS A 48 3.14 -24.48 14.01
N PRO A 49 3.69 -25.72 13.89
CA PRO A 49 4.54 -26.35 14.91
C PRO A 49 5.80 -25.54 15.25
N ASP A 50 6.33 -24.80 14.29
CA ASP A 50 7.51 -23.94 14.38
C ASP A 50 7.18 -22.49 14.77
N ALA A 51 5.93 -22.20 15.21
CA ALA A 51 5.52 -20.87 15.66
C ALA A 51 6.50 -20.30 16.68
N SER A 52 7.01 -19.09 16.38
CA SER A 52 7.96 -18.41 17.24
C SER A 52 7.34 -18.09 18.60
N PRO A 53 8.14 -18.05 19.68
CA PRO A 53 7.63 -17.65 21.01
C PRO A 53 6.92 -16.28 20.99
N ARG A 54 7.38 -15.38 20.12
CA ARG A 54 6.79 -14.06 19.93
C ARG A 54 5.41 -14.13 19.27
N LEU A 55 5.23 -14.98 18.26
CA LEU A 55 3.92 -15.19 17.63
C LEU A 55 2.93 -15.75 18.66
N VAL A 56 3.32 -16.78 19.40
CA VAL A 56 2.52 -17.35 20.47
C VAL A 56 2.11 -16.29 21.48
N GLU A 57 3.02 -15.41 21.89
CA GLU A 57 2.74 -14.35 22.86
C GLU A 57 1.77 -13.30 22.34
N VAL A 58 1.93 -12.87 21.08
CA VAL A 58 1.03 -11.88 20.44
C VAL A 58 -0.38 -12.45 20.29
N LEU A 59 -0.52 -13.72 19.96
CA LEU A 59 -1.83 -14.36 19.77
C LEU A 59 -2.59 -14.63 21.06
N LYS A 60 -1.96 -14.60 22.24
CA LYS A 60 -2.64 -14.83 23.54
C LYS A 60 -3.73 -13.80 23.85
N ASP A 61 -3.54 -12.54 23.45
CA ASP A 61 -4.52 -11.49 23.68
C ASP A 61 -4.70 -10.63 22.43
N LEU A 62 -5.76 -10.89 21.72
CA LEU A 62 -6.16 -10.18 20.52
C LEU A 62 -7.23 -9.11 20.78
N SER A 63 -7.63 -8.88 22.03
CA SER A 63 -8.76 -8.01 22.38
C SER A 63 -8.61 -6.59 21.86
N GLN A 64 -7.41 -6.01 21.94
CA GLN A 64 -7.15 -4.67 21.43
C GLN A 64 -7.09 -4.65 19.89
N ALA A 65 -6.48 -5.67 19.29
CA ALA A 65 -6.41 -5.80 17.84
C ALA A 65 -7.81 -5.98 17.23
N GLN A 66 -8.66 -6.77 17.87
CA GLN A 66 -10.05 -6.97 17.48
C GLN A 66 -10.84 -5.66 17.49
N ARG A 67 -10.80 -4.90 18.58
CA ARG A 67 -11.47 -3.58 18.66
C ARG A 67 -10.98 -2.65 17.55
N THR A 68 -9.66 -2.59 17.34
CA THR A 68 -9.06 -1.77 16.27
C THR A 68 -9.58 -2.19 14.90
N ALA A 69 -9.66 -3.50 14.63
CA ALA A 69 -10.13 -4.05 13.36
C ALA A 69 -11.63 -3.78 13.13
N GLU A 70 -12.46 -3.96 14.15
CA GLU A 70 -13.91 -3.69 14.09
C GLU A 70 -14.19 -2.20 13.84
N GLU A 71 -13.49 -1.32 14.53
CA GLU A 71 -13.60 0.13 14.31
C GLU A 71 -13.12 0.57 12.94
N GLU A 72 -12.05 -0.05 12.41
CA GLU A 72 -11.53 0.23 11.08
C GLU A 72 -12.49 -0.26 9.99
N LEU A 73 -13.05 -1.47 10.17
CA LEU A 73 -14.05 -2.02 9.26
C LEU A 73 -15.28 -1.11 9.16
N ALA A 74 -15.81 -0.67 10.30
CA ALA A 74 -16.96 0.25 10.34
C ALA A 74 -16.64 1.60 9.69
N TYR A 75 -15.43 2.12 9.90
CA TYR A 75 -14.98 3.35 9.26
C TYR A 75 -14.87 3.20 7.75
N CYS A 76 -14.30 2.10 7.27
CA CYS A 76 -14.15 1.82 5.85
C CYS A 76 -15.52 1.73 5.15
N ASP A 77 -16.47 1.03 5.74
CA ASP A 77 -17.84 0.94 5.22
C ASP A 77 -18.51 2.33 5.12
N GLN A 78 -18.38 3.15 6.17
CA GLN A 78 -18.96 4.48 6.21
C GLN A 78 -18.36 5.45 5.16
N HIS A 79 -17.09 5.24 4.78
CA HIS A 79 -16.35 6.16 3.90
C HIS A 79 -16.11 5.58 2.49
N ASN A 80 -16.75 4.47 2.13
CA ASN A 80 -16.56 3.78 0.85
C ASN A 80 -15.08 3.42 0.59
N ILE A 81 -14.35 3.04 1.63
CA ILE A 81 -12.99 2.54 1.54
C ILE A 81 -13.05 1.02 1.40
N ARG A 82 -12.49 0.49 0.34
CA ARG A 82 -12.39 -0.97 0.14
C ARG A 82 -11.22 -1.52 0.95
N ILE A 83 -11.44 -2.64 1.61
CA ILE A 83 -10.40 -3.43 2.26
C ILE A 83 -10.04 -4.56 1.30
N LEU A 84 -8.81 -4.55 0.82
CA LEU A 84 -8.27 -5.56 -0.08
C LEU A 84 -7.37 -6.50 0.73
N THR A 85 -7.83 -7.70 0.98
CA THR A 85 -7.02 -8.75 1.62
C THR A 85 -6.13 -9.43 0.57
N ILE A 86 -5.02 -10.02 0.99
CA ILE A 86 -4.01 -10.57 0.08
C ILE A 86 -4.54 -11.64 -0.87
N ASP A 87 -5.64 -12.31 -0.51
CA ASP A 87 -6.37 -13.32 -1.30
C ASP A 87 -7.47 -12.72 -2.18
N ASN A 88 -7.75 -11.40 -2.05
CA ASN A 88 -8.74 -10.72 -2.87
C ASN A 88 -8.24 -10.54 -4.31
N GLU A 89 -9.09 -10.80 -5.30
CA GLU A 89 -8.74 -10.65 -6.72
C GLU A 89 -8.36 -9.22 -7.13
N ASP A 90 -8.88 -8.22 -6.41
CA ASP A 90 -8.55 -6.80 -6.61
C ASP A 90 -7.26 -6.35 -5.91
N TYR A 91 -6.67 -7.21 -5.05
CA TYR A 91 -5.38 -6.92 -4.45
C TYR A 91 -4.29 -6.82 -5.52
N PRO A 92 -3.34 -5.88 -5.45
CA PRO A 92 -2.26 -5.78 -6.43
C PRO A 92 -1.44 -7.08 -6.51
N ARG A 93 -1.60 -7.85 -7.58
CA ARG A 93 -0.97 -9.19 -7.74
C ARG A 93 0.54 -9.14 -7.62
N ARG A 94 1.17 -8.13 -8.21
CA ARG A 94 2.64 -7.94 -8.12
C ARG A 94 3.10 -7.77 -6.68
N LEU A 95 2.33 -7.03 -5.88
CA LEU A 95 2.61 -6.86 -4.45
C LEU A 95 2.36 -8.14 -3.66
N ALA A 96 1.33 -8.92 -4.00
CA ALA A 96 1.05 -10.21 -3.36
C ALA A 96 2.21 -11.19 -3.47
N ASP A 97 3.00 -11.10 -4.54
CA ASP A 97 4.17 -11.95 -4.78
C ASP A 97 5.42 -11.51 -3.98
N THR A 98 5.39 -10.34 -3.35
CA THR A 98 6.54 -9.87 -2.54
C THR A 98 6.60 -10.59 -1.19
N ILE A 99 7.83 -10.75 -0.66
CA ILE A 99 8.07 -11.48 0.59
C ILE A 99 7.34 -10.86 1.79
N ASP A 100 7.18 -9.55 1.80
CA ASP A 100 6.62 -8.75 2.88
C ASP A 100 5.29 -8.07 2.50
N ALA A 101 4.52 -8.69 1.61
CA ALA A 101 3.19 -8.23 1.22
C ALA A 101 2.31 -7.98 2.46
N PRO A 102 1.67 -6.81 2.60
CA PRO A 102 0.73 -6.59 3.70
C PRO A 102 -0.51 -7.48 3.52
N LEU A 103 -1.00 -8.09 4.60
CA LEU A 103 -2.20 -8.94 4.51
C LEU A 103 -3.46 -8.16 4.12
N ALA A 104 -3.52 -6.88 4.45
CA ALA A 104 -4.62 -6.00 4.11
C ALA A 104 -4.11 -4.65 3.59
N LEU A 105 -4.83 -4.11 2.62
CA LEU A 105 -4.68 -2.76 2.09
C LEU A 105 -6.01 -2.03 2.18
N PHE A 106 -5.97 -0.74 2.42
CA PHE A 106 -7.10 0.15 2.37
C PHE A 106 -7.03 0.95 1.07
N TYR A 107 -8.11 0.93 0.31
CA TYR A 107 -8.17 1.55 -1.02
C TYR A 107 -9.43 2.41 -1.16
N ILE A 108 -9.23 3.65 -1.56
CA ILE A 108 -10.32 4.55 -1.95
C ILE A 108 -10.15 4.96 -3.41
N GLY A 109 -11.17 4.68 -4.20
CA GLY A 109 -11.20 4.89 -5.65
C GLY A 109 -11.89 3.74 -6.37
N ASN A 110 -11.87 3.78 -7.69
CA ASN A 110 -12.59 2.83 -8.54
C ASN A 110 -11.73 2.18 -9.64
N GLY A 111 -10.42 2.47 -9.67
CA GLY A 111 -9.52 1.91 -10.69
C GLY A 111 -9.18 0.44 -10.45
N ASN A 112 -8.76 -0.22 -11.51
CA ASN A 112 -8.23 -1.58 -11.48
C ASN A 112 -6.73 -1.53 -11.11
N LEU A 113 -6.36 -2.01 -9.92
CA LEU A 113 -4.96 -2.01 -9.45
C LEU A 113 -4.09 -3.06 -10.17
N ASN A 114 -4.70 -3.94 -10.96
CA ASN A 114 -4.06 -5.03 -11.69
C ASN A 114 -3.92 -4.73 -13.19
N GLU A 115 -3.70 -3.47 -13.55
CA GLU A 115 -3.46 -3.11 -14.94
C GLU A 115 -2.29 -3.89 -15.55
N ARG A 116 -2.37 -4.12 -16.87
CA ARG A 116 -1.40 -4.94 -17.60
C ARG A 116 0.03 -4.39 -17.53
N ARG A 117 0.16 -3.07 -17.50
CA ARG A 117 1.46 -2.38 -17.44
C ARG A 117 1.44 -1.37 -16.32
N THR A 118 2.41 -1.47 -15.44
CA THR A 118 2.53 -0.59 -14.27
C THR A 118 3.97 -0.12 -14.13
N VAL A 119 4.14 1.16 -13.81
CA VAL A 119 5.44 1.72 -13.45
C VAL A 119 5.31 2.53 -12.18
N ASN A 120 6.35 2.58 -11.37
CA ASN A 120 6.43 3.61 -10.37
C ASN A 120 7.43 4.70 -10.76
N ILE A 121 7.10 5.95 -10.42
CA ILE A 121 7.95 7.12 -10.65
C ILE A 121 8.26 7.72 -9.30
N VAL A 122 9.53 7.74 -8.93
CA VAL A 122 10.01 8.20 -7.63
C VAL A 122 11.22 9.13 -7.78
N GLY A 123 11.52 9.89 -6.73
CA GLY A 123 12.70 10.73 -6.75
C GLY A 123 12.83 11.69 -5.57
N THR A 124 13.57 12.76 -5.77
CA THR A 124 13.82 13.76 -4.74
C THR A 124 12.56 14.52 -4.34
N ARG A 125 12.44 14.85 -3.05
CA ARG A 125 11.40 15.77 -2.56
C ARG A 125 11.64 17.23 -2.97
N ARG A 126 12.85 17.57 -3.42
CA ARG A 126 13.27 18.91 -3.87
C ARG A 126 13.64 18.84 -5.36
N CYS A 127 12.65 18.53 -6.20
CA CYS A 127 12.89 18.45 -7.63
C CYS A 127 13.21 19.83 -8.23
N THR A 128 14.14 19.83 -9.18
CA THR A 128 14.51 21.02 -9.96
C THR A 128 13.49 21.32 -11.07
N ALA A 129 13.63 22.45 -11.76
CA ALA A 129 12.84 22.73 -12.96
C ALA A 129 13.09 21.67 -14.05
N TYR A 130 14.34 21.19 -14.17
CA TYR A 130 14.71 20.11 -15.07
C TYR A 130 13.98 18.80 -14.74
N GLY A 131 13.94 18.39 -13.47
CA GLY A 131 13.22 17.19 -13.06
C GLY A 131 11.72 17.26 -13.36
N LYS A 132 11.10 18.42 -13.16
CA LYS A 132 9.68 18.64 -13.53
C LYS A 132 9.46 18.48 -15.05
N ASP A 133 10.32 19.07 -15.86
CA ASP A 133 10.26 19.00 -17.32
C ASP A 133 10.50 17.56 -17.81
N VAL A 134 11.45 16.84 -17.23
CA VAL A 134 11.69 15.43 -17.52
C VAL A 134 10.44 14.60 -17.27
N ILE A 135 9.77 14.79 -16.12
CA ILE A 135 8.53 14.04 -15.79
C ILE A 135 7.42 14.38 -16.80
N ALA A 136 7.19 15.66 -17.07
CA ALA A 136 6.13 16.07 -18.00
C ALA A 136 6.31 15.43 -19.39
N ARG A 137 7.54 15.45 -19.91
CA ARG A 137 7.87 14.82 -21.19
C ARG A 137 7.78 13.30 -21.13
N LEU A 138 8.31 12.68 -20.08
CA LEU A 138 8.29 11.23 -19.89
C LEU A 138 6.85 10.71 -19.85
N VAL A 139 6.01 11.30 -19.01
CA VAL A 139 4.60 10.86 -18.86
C VAL A 139 3.82 11.10 -20.16
N GLY A 140 4.02 12.23 -20.83
CA GLY A 140 3.41 12.47 -22.15
C GLY A 140 3.84 11.44 -23.21
N GLN A 141 5.11 11.01 -23.23
CA GLN A 141 5.60 9.97 -24.13
C GLN A 141 5.06 8.59 -23.76
N LEU A 142 4.99 8.26 -22.46
CA LEU A 142 4.37 7.02 -21.97
C LEU A 142 2.89 6.96 -22.36
N HIS A 143 2.15 8.06 -22.22
CA HIS A 143 0.77 8.14 -22.67
C HIS A 143 0.63 7.85 -24.18
N ALA A 144 1.47 8.45 -25.01
CA ALA A 144 1.44 8.24 -26.45
C ALA A 144 1.72 6.78 -26.87
N LEU A 145 2.53 6.06 -26.08
CA LEU A 145 2.90 4.66 -26.34
C LEU A 145 1.96 3.65 -25.67
N CYS A 146 1.51 3.93 -24.47
CA CYS A 146 0.76 3.04 -23.61
C CYS A 146 -0.20 3.85 -22.72
N PRO A 147 -1.33 4.35 -23.24
CA PRO A 147 -2.25 5.24 -22.51
C PRO A 147 -2.83 4.61 -21.23
N ASP A 148 -2.97 3.27 -21.22
CA ASP A 148 -3.51 2.52 -20.07
C ASP A 148 -2.43 2.12 -19.06
N MET A 149 -1.18 2.59 -19.22
CA MET A 149 -0.12 2.30 -18.25
C MET A 149 -0.40 3.01 -16.92
N MET A 150 -0.50 2.25 -15.84
CA MET A 150 -0.73 2.79 -14.52
C MET A 150 0.57 3.29 -13.88
N ILE A 151 0.50 4.48 -13.28
CA ILE A 151 1.61 5.09 -12.56
C ILE A 151 1.36 5.01 -11.07
N PHE A 152 2.24 4.31 -10.33
CA PHE A 152 2.27 4.34 -8.87
C PHE A 152 3.31 5.35 -8.38
N SER A 153 3.00 6.09 -7.33
CA SER A 153 3.95 6.95 -6.62
C SER A 153 3.46 7.25 -5.20
N GLY A 154 4.24 8.03 -4.45
CA GLY A 154 4.02 8.17 -3.02
C GLY A 154 3.27 9.43 -2.57
N LEU A 155 2.78 10.24 -3.48
CA LEU A 155 2.13 11.53 -3.16
C LEU A 155 3.01 12.49 -2.33
N ALA A 156 4.33 12.24 -2.23
CA ALA A 156 5.27 13.10 -1.53
C ALA A 156 5.59 14.37 -2.31
N TYR A 157 6.26 15.33 -1.66
CA TYR A 157 6.78 16.50 -2.37
C TYR A 157 7.74 16.11 -3.50
N GLY A 158 7.90 16.96 -4.48
CA GLY A 158 8.87 16.84 -5.56
C GLY A 158 8.43 15.92 -6.68
N ILE A 159 9.18 14.87 -6.97
CA ILE A 159 8.98 13.98 -8.11
C ILE A 159 7.62 13.28 -8.04
N ASP A 160 7.24 12.75 -6.88
CA ASP A 160 6.00 11.99 -6.72
C ASP A 160 4.77 12.80 -7.14
N ILE A 161 4.59 14.00 -6.57
CA ILE A 161 3.45 14.86 -6.92
C ILE A 161 3.48 15.33 -8.37
N CYS A 162 4.68 15.55 -8.94
CA CYS A 162 4.82 15.90 -10.34
C CYS A 162 4.40 14.76 -11.26
N ALA A 163 4.74 13.51 -10.91
CA ALA A 163 4.32 12.32 -11.64
C ALA A 163 2.78 12.17 -11.65
N HIS A 164 2.14 12.30 -10.48
CA HIS A 164 0.68 12.24 -10.39
C HIS A 164 0.00 13.32 -11.22
N ARG A 165 0.44 14.57 -11.11
CA ARG A 165 -0.13 15.69 -11.88
C ARG A 165 0.07 15.52 -13.38
N ALA A 166 1.23 15.06 -13.81
CA ALA A 166 1.49 14.77 -15.22
C ALA A 166 0.61 13.62 -15.74
N ALA A 167 0.38 12.57 -14.91
CA ALA A 167 -0.53 11.48 -15.26
C ALA A 167 -1.97 12.00 -15.42
N LEU A 168 -2.49 12.76 -14.46
CA LEU A 168 -3.83 13.35 -14.52
C LEU A 168 -4.00 14.27 -15.73
N GLN A 169 -3.02 15.13 -16.03
CA GLN A 169 -3.03 16.01 -17.20
C GLN A 169 -3.06 15.26 -18.54
N ASN A 170 -2.57 14.03 -18.58
CA ASN A 170 -2.59 13.16 -19.75
C ASN A 170 -3.69 12.09 -19.70
N ASN A 171 -4.62 12.16 -18.73
CA ASN A 171 -5.65 11.14 -18.51
C ASN A 171 -5.11 9.72 -18.32
N MET A 172 -3.88 9.59 -17.80
CA MET A 172 -3.29 8.30 -17.46
C MET A 172 -3.71 7.87 -16.04
N PRO A 173 -3.96 6.57 -15.82
CA PRO A 173 -4.29 6.07 -14.50
C PRO A 173 -3.11 6.24 -13.54
N THR A 174 -3.39 6.74 -12.33
CA THR A 174 -2.37 6.93 -11.30
C THR A 174 -2.88 6.65 -9.91
N VAL A 175 -2.08 5.95 -9.10
CA VAL A 175 -2.39 5.55 -7.71
C VAL A 175 -1.37 6.16 -6.76
N GLY A 176 -1.89 6.88 -5.77
CA GLY A 176 -1.08 7.38 -4.66
C GLY A 176 -1.00 6.37 -3.53
N VAL A 177 0.19 5.86 -3.26
CA VAL A 177 0.43 5.01 -2.08
C VAL A 177 0.80 5.89 -0.90
N LEU A 178 0.07 5.80 0.22
CA LEU A 178 0.25 6.70 1.36
C LEU A 178 1.06 6.03 2.48
N ALA A 179 1.73 6.85 3.29
CA ALA A 179 2.51 6.44 4.47
C ALA A 179 1.76 6.70 5.80
N HIS A 180 0.43 6.78 5.73
CA HIS A 180 -0.50 7.09 6.83
C HIS A 180 -1.89 6.57 6.47
N GLY A 181 -2.84 6.62 7.42
CA GLY A 181 -4.24 6.23 7.19
C GLY A 181 -4.97 7.14 6.19
N LEU A 182 -6.05 6.63 5.60
CA LEU A 182 -6.88 7.37 4.63
C LEU A 182 -7.77 8.46 5.27
N ASP A 183 -7.79 8.57 6.59
CA ASP A 183 -8.48 9.62 7.33
C ASP A 183 -7.84 11.01 7.19
N THR A 184 -6.64 11.09 6.63
CA THR A 184 -5.91 12.34 6.39
C THR A 184 -5.17 12.34 5.06
N ILE A 185 -4.77 13.52 4.58
CA ILE A 185 -3.88 13.68 3.43
C ILE A 185 -2.64 14.47 3.83
N TYR A 186 -1.49 13.86 3.64
CA TYR A 186 -0.20 14.50 3.86
C TYR A 186 0.70 14.38 2.62
N PRO A 187 1.31 15.50 2.20
CA PRO A 187 1.12 16.86 2.73
C PRO A 187 -0.25 17.44 2.35
N SER A 188 -0.80 18.31 3.21
CA SER A 188 -2.11 18.92 3.01
C SER A 188 -2.21 19.77 1.73
N SER A 189 -1.08 20.29 1.25
CA SER A 189 -0.97 21.02 -0.03
C SER A 189 -1.25 20.14 -1.26
N HIS A 190 -1.26 18.81 -1.11
CA HIS A 190 -1.56 17.86 -2.19
C HIS A 190 -3.01 17.38 -2.19
N ARG A 191 -3.85 17.92 -1.27
CA ARG A 191 -5.25 17.47 -1.11
C ARG A 191 -6.06 17.55 -2.41
N HIS A 192 -5.93 18.64 -3.17
CA HIS A 192 -6.64 18.80 -4.45
C HIS A 192 -6.27 17.66 -5.42
N THR A 193 -4.97 17.41 -5.60
CA THR A 193 -4.50 16.33 -6.47
C THR A 193 -4.96 14.96 -5.97
N ALA A 194 -4.97 14.74 -4.64
CA ALA A 194 -5.45 13.48 -4.05
C ALA A 194 -6.93 13.23 -4.32
N VAL A 195 -7.78 14.26 -4.23
CA VAL A 195 -9.22 14.16 -4.55
C VAL A 195 -9.41 13.83 -6.03
N GLU A 196 -8.72 14.52 -6.92
CA GLU A 196 -8.76 14.24 -8.35
C GLU A 196 -8.31 12.79 -8.67
N MET A 197 -7.27 12.29 -7.98
CA MET A 197 -6.83 10.90 -8.13
C MET A 197 -7.91 9.90 -7.67
N ILE A 198 -8.63 10.17 -6.60
CA ILE A 198 -9.72 9.31 -6.11
C ILE A 198 -10.85 9.19 -7.16
N GLU A 199 -11.16 10.29 -7.85
CA GLU A 199 -12.18 10.33 -8.90
C GLU A 199 -11.75 9.55 -10.15
N HIS A 200 -10.44 9.50 -10.45
CA HIS A 200 -9.90 8.83 -11.64
C HIS A 200 -9.52 7.37 -11.36
N VAL A 201 -8.71 7.11 -10.34
CA VAL A 201 -8.22 5.77 -9.98
C VAL A 201 -8.25 5.56 -8.47
N GLY A 202 -7.34 6.18 -7.69
CA GLY A 202 -7.45 6.09 -6.25
C GLY A 202 -6.18 6.30 -5.44
N LEU A 203 -6.36 6.11 -4.11
CA LEU A 203 -5.30 6.12 -3.10
C LEU A 203 -5.27 4.77 -2.37
N LEU A 204 -4.08 4.32 -2.03
CA LEU A 204 -3.80 3.02 -1.42
C LEU A 204 -2.92 3.19 -0.18
N THR A 205 -3.19 2.43 0.88
CA THR A 205 -2.33 2.36 2.06
C THR A 205 -2.44 1.03 2.80
N GLU A 206 -1.40 0.64 3.52
CA GLU A 206 -1.44 -0.47 4.49
C GLU A 206 -1.77 0.01 5.92
N TYR A 207 -1.79 1.33 6.13
CA TYR A 207 -1.89 1.92 7.46
C TYR A 207 -3.35 2.14 7.86
N PHE A 208 -3.67 1.70 9.07
CA PHE A 208 -4.95 1.98 9.72
C PHE A 208 -5.13 3.49 9.93
N ARG A 209 -6.39 3.94 10.05
CA ARG A 209 -6.70 5.34 10.40
C ARG A 209 -5.95 5.79 11.65
N HIS A 210 -5.77 7.09 11.80
CA HIS A 210 -4.99 7.74 12.87
C HIS A 210 -3.48 7.44 12.86
N THR A 211 -2.99 6.63 11.89
CA THR A 211 -1.55 6.48 11.69
C THR A 211 -0.95 7.76 11.14
N GLN A 212 -0.05 8.36 11.90
CA GLN A 212 0.58 9.64 11.55
C GLN A 212 1.67 9.48 10.47
N PRO A 213 1.86 10.48 9.59
CA PRO A 213 2.88 10.47 8.54
C PRO A 213 4.29 10.73 9.10
N VAL A 214 4.85 9.74 9.81
CA VAL A 214 6.20 9.81 10.40
C VAL A 214 7.27 9.29 9.44
N ALA A 215 8.52 9.75 9.60
CA ALA A 215 9.64 9.43 8.69
C ALA A 215 9.80 7.93 8.40
N ARG A 216 9.66 7.09 9.42
CA ARG A 216 9.75 5.62 9.30
C ARG A 216 8.72 5.07 8.31
N ASN A 217 7.48 5.55 8.36
CA ASN A 217 6.40 5.04 7.52
C ASN A 217 6.64 5.34 6.04
N PHE A 218 7.24 6.49 5.71
CA PHE A 218 7.62 6.80 4.33
C PHE A 218 8.62 5.81 3.75
N ILE A 219 9.57 5.35 4.57
CA ILE A 219 10.57 4.36 4.16
C ILE A 219 9.89 3.00 3.98
N GLN A 220 9.07 2.57 4.94
CA GLN A 220 8.36 1.29 4.88
C GLN A 220 7.38 1.23 3.71
N ARG A 221 6.61 2.29 3.47
CA ARG A 221 5.67 2.37 2.37
C ARG A 221 6.31 2.18 0.99
N ASN A 222 7.58 2.58 0.81
CA ASN A 222 8.24 2.50 -0.49
C ASN A 222 8.28 1.08 -1.06
N ARG A 223 8.27 0.03 -0.22
CA ARG A 223 8.16 -1.35 -0.67
C ARG A 223 6.83 -1.64 -1.39
N ILE A 224 5.74 -0.99 -0.95
CA ILE A 224 4.44 -1.13 -1.62
C ILE A 224 4.47 -0.41 -2.97
N VAL A 225 5.07 0.78 -3.05
CA VAL A 225 5.24 1.49 -4.33
C VAL A 225 6.04 0.64 -5.31
N ALA A 226 7.16 0.06 -4.86
CA ALA A 226 7.98 -0.83 -5.70
C ALA A 226 7.22 -2.11 -6.07
N GLY A 227 6.60 -2.77 -5.09
CA GLY A 227 5.91 -4.05 -5.28
C GLY A 227 4.66 -3.99 -6.15
N CYS A 228 4.04 -2.82 -6.33
CA CYS A 228 2.89 -2.65 -7.21
C CYS A 228 3.25 -2.47 -8.70
N ALA A 229 4.52 -2.35 -9.06
CA ALA A 229 4.92 -1.97 -10.41
C ALA A 229 5.87 -2.95 -11.08
N ASP A 230 5.84 -3.00 -12.43
CA ASP A 230 6.76 -3.80 -13.24
C ASP A 230 8.17 -3.21 -13.25
N ALA A 231 8.28 -1.87 -13.11
CA ALA A 231 9.55 -1.16 -13.15
C ALA A 231 9.52 0.13 -12.32
N THR A 232 10.70 0.51 -11.81
CA THR A 232 10.91 1.77 -11.08
C THR A 232 11.67 2.77 -11.97
N ILE A 233 11.10 3.96 -12.14
CA ILE A 233 11.72 5.10 -12.80
C ILE A 233 12.17 6.11 -11.74
N LEU A 234 13.48 6.26 -11.60
CA LEU A 234 14.06 7.22 -10.66
C LEU A 234 14.40 8.52 -11.40
N VAL A 235 13.74 9.61 -10.99
CA VAL A 235 14.00 10.95 -11.53
C VAL A 235 14.59 11.83 -10.44
N GLU A 236 15.79 12.31 -10.63
CA GLU A 236 16.57 13.10 -9.67
C GLU A 236 16.65 12.47 -8.26
N SER A 237 17.80 12.02 -7.87
CA SER A 237 18.06 11.56 -6.52
C SER A 237 19.45 11.98 -6.07
N ALA A 238 19.56 12.35 -4.79
CA ALA A 238 20.89 12.39 -4.15
C ALA A 238 21.45 10.94 -4.03
N ALA A 239 22.77 10.80 -3.98
CA ALA A 239 23.46 9.50 -3.87
C ALA A 239 23.02 8.63 -2.67
N LYS A 240 22.36 9.23 -1.66
CA LYS A 240 21.76 8.56 -0.50
C LYS A 240 20.31 9.01 -0.31
N GLY A 241 19.60 9.29 -1.39
CA GLY A 241 18.20 9.78 -1.36
C GLY A 241 17.17 8.66 -1.18
N GLY A 242 15.99 9.02 -0.67
CA GLY A 242 14.87 8.09 -0.47
C GLY A 242 14.39 7.38 -1.73
N GLY A 243 14.53 8.00 -2.93
CA GLY A 243 14.22 7.37 -4.20
C GLY A 243 15.11 6.16 -4.51
N LEU A 244 16.40 6.20 -4.13
CA LEU A 244 17.30 5.05 -4.29
C LEU A 244 16.93 3.89 -3.36
N ILE A 245 16.33 4.15 -2.20
CA ILE A 245 15.83 3.08 -1.31
C ILE A 245 14.75 2.30 -2.05
N THR A 246 13.84 2.98 -2.74
CA THR A 246 12.78 2.32 -3.54
C THR A 246 13.34 1.50 -4.70
N CYS A 247 14.45 1.93 -5.31
CA CYS A 247 15.10 1.20 -6.41
C CYS A 247 15.87 -0.06 -5.96
N ASN A 248 16.21 -0.14 -4.66
CA ASN A 248 16.98 -1.25 -4.09
C ASN A 248 16.08 -2.32 -3.44
N ILE A 249 14.78 -2.13 -3.49
CA ILE A 249 13.77 -3.09 -3.07
C ILE A 249 13.47 -4.06 -4.20
#